data_09314610ba5affbe9ddc8db7e7517393
#
_entry.id   09314610ba5affbe9ddc8db7e7517393
#
_cell.length_a   1.000
_cell.length_b   1.000
_cell.length_c   1.000
_cell.angle_alpha   90.00
_cell.angle_beta   90.00
_cell.angle_gamma   90.00
#
_symmetry.space_group_name_H-M   'P 1'
#
loop_
_entity.id
_entity.type
_entity.pdbx_description
1 polymer ?
#
loop_
_entity_poly.entity_id
_entity_poly.type
_entity_poly.pdbx_seq_one_letter_code
_entity_poly.pdbx_strand_id
1 'polypeptide(L)'
;MPDKESPKNLILSPPDANVLVRFVGELNGNIKFIEKSFKVKVFQNGNKLKITGHDEDVKLASDALKKLYEAAGKGVEITKETLHLCIQEVKEDTSSQDYEDIIIKTPKKSIKPRSTNQSKYIQSIKHNEINFGIGPAGTGKTFLAMALAIEFLLDKKVEKIVLIRPAVEAGEKLGFLPGDLSQKVDPYLRPLYDAMYQMIGFEKSERLMNREIIEIAPLAYMRGRTLNNSFIIMDESQNTTTEQMKMFLTRMGFGSYAVINGDLTQIDLPKNIYSGLKDAVDLLDGTDGIGFTRFNSKDVVRHPLVKKIVDAYDKRLEEN
;
A
#
# COMPACT_ATOMS: atom_id res chain seq x y z
N MET A 1 -17.26 -11.15 39.32
CA MET A 1 -18.13 -9.96 39.36
C MET A 1 -18.89 -9.95 38.04
N PRO A 2 -20.23 -9.76 38.03
CA PRO A 2 -20.97 -9.75 36.78
C PRO A 2 -20.50 -8.54 35.93
N ASP A 3 -20.18 -8.82 34.66
CA ASP A 3 -19.75 -7.83 33.68
C ASP A 3 -20.80 -6.71 33.56
N LYS A 4 -20.37 -5.48 33.80
CA LYS A 4 -21.23 -4.31 33.65
C LYS A 4 -21.42 -4.04 32.15
N GLU A 5 -22.63 -4.29 31.66
CA GLU A 5 -23.09 -3.78 30.37
C GLU A 5 -23.49 -2.32 30.53
N SER A 6 -22.64 -1.40 30.09
CA SER A 6 -22.96 0.04 30.12
C SER A 6 -23.27 0.53 28.70
N PRO A 7 -24.49 1.08 28.47
CA PRO A 7 -24.80 1.65 27.16
C PRO A 7 -24.01 2.94 26.93
N LYS A 8 -23.32 3.04 25.80
CA LYS A 8 -22.63 4.26 25.37
C LYS A 8 -23.41 4.96 24.28
N ASN A 9 -23.68 6.25 24.48
CA ASN A 9 -24.29 7.10 23.46
C ASN A 9 -23.19 7.80 22.67
N LEU A 10 -23.26 7.70 21.34
CA LEU A 10 -22.36 8.35 20.40
C LEU A 10 -23.17 9.27 19.49
N ILE A 11 -22.74 10.53 19.35
CA ILE A 11 -23.33 11.49 18.42
C ILE A 11 -22.33 11.71 17.28
N LEU A 12 -22.76 11.43 16.07
CA LEU A 12 -21.96 11.64 14.86
C LEU A 12 -22.07 13.11 14.44
N SER A 13 -20.93 13.79 14.25
CA SER A 13 -20.89 15.23 13.94
C SER A 13 -19.86 15.49 12.84
N PRO A 14 -20.14 16.46 11.92
CA PRO A 14 -21.43 17.18 11.77
C PRO A 14 -22.54 16.26 11.24
N PRO A 15 -23.82 16.53 11.54
CA PRO A 15 -24.94 15.75 11.03
C PRO A 15 -25.11 16.03 9.53
N ASP A 16 -24.87 15.04 8.68
CA ASP A 16 -25.03 15.10 7.22
C ASP A 16 -25.71 13.83 6.74
N ALA A 17 -26.87 13.98 6.10
CA ALA A 17 -27.66 12.84 5.61
C ALA A 17 -26.92 12.04 4.52
N ASN A 18 -26.18 12.70 3.63
CA ASN A 18 -25.44 12.04 2.57
C ASN A 18 -24.24 11.26 3.11
N VAL A 19 -23.58 11.81 4.11
CA VAL A 19 -22.48 11.13 4.83
C VAL A 19 -23.04 9.93 5.58
N LEU A 20 -24.21 10.09 6.22
CA LEU A 20 -24.86 9.03 6.99
C LEU A 20 -25.22 7.83 6.10
N VAL A 21 -25.80 8.07 4.92
CA VAL A 21 -26.13 7.00 3.95
C VAL A 21 -24.88 6.22 3.53
N ARG A 22 -23.79 6.91 3.21
CA ARG A 22 -22.49 6.28 2.87
C ARG A 22 -21.91 5.49 4.04
N PHE A 23 -22.02 6.04 5.24
CA PHE A 23 -21.53 5.43 6.47
C PHE A 23 -22.26 4.14 6.83
N VAL A 24 -23.60 4.12 6.80
CA VAL A 24 -24.40 2.94 7.17
C VAL A 24 -24.34 1.84 6.11
N GLY A 25 -24.15 2.21 4.86
CA GLY A 25 -24.16 1.30 3.70
C GLY A 25 -25.53 0.69 3.41
N GLU A 26 -25.60 -0.16 2.40
CA GLU A 26 -26.84 -0.85 2.01
C GLU A 26 -27.39 -1.69 3.17
N LEU A 27 -28.68 -1.51 3.48
CA LEU A 27 -29.39 -2.24 4.55
C LEU A 27 -28.65 -2.20 5.91
N ASN A 28 -27.98 -1.09 6.24
CA ASN A 28 -27.15 -0.93 7.42
C ASN A 28 -26.00 -1.97 7.49
N GLY A 29 -25.48 -2.40 6.34
CA GLY A 29 -24.50 -3.46 6.23
C GLY A 29 -23.20 -3.16 7.01
N ASN A 30 -22.76 -1.90 7.00
CA ASN A 30 -21.54 -1.48 7.68
C ASN A 30 -21.71 -1.53 9.21
N ILE A 31 -22.86 -1.10 9.72
CA ILE A 31 -23.17 -1.16 11.16
C ILE A 31 -23.24 -2.63 11.62
N LYS A 32 -23.97 -3.50 10.88
CA LYS A 32 -24.06 -4.92 11.18
C LYS A 32 -22.67 -5.61 11.19
N PHE A 33 -21.77 -5.15 10.32
CA PHE A 33 -20.42 -5.66 10.28
C PHE A 33 -19.63 -5.29 11.55
N ILE A 34 -19.77 -4.06 12.05
CA ILE A 34 -19.18 -3.58 13.31
C ILE A 34 -19.77 -4.36 14.50
N GLU A 35 -21.11 -4.52 14.55
CA GLU A 35 -21.78 -5.29 15.61
C GLU A 35 -21.21 -6.71 15.74
N LYS A 36 -21.04 -7.39 14.59
CA LYS A 36 -20.48 -8.75 14.57
C LYS A 36 -19.01 -8.80 14.97
N SER A 37 -18.23 -7.78 14.60
CA SER A 37 -16.77 -7.75 14.80
C SER A 37 -16.38 -7.47 16.26
N PHE A 38 -17.18 -6.67 16.96
CA PHE A 38 -16.98 -6.30 18.38
C PHE A 38 -17.97 -6.95 19.34
N LYS A 39 -18.89 -7.81 18.85
CA LYS A 39 -19.94 -8.46 19.65
C LYS A 39 -20.81 -7.46 20.43
N VAL A 40 -21.13 -6.33 19.81
CA VAL A 40 -21.98 -5.28 20.36
C VAL A 40 -23.30 -5.19 19.60
N LYS A 41 -24.30 -4.45 20.16
CA LYS A 41 -25.50 -4.03 19.45
C LYS A 41 -25.49 -2.54 19.28
N VAL A 42 -25.87 -2.04 18.09
CA VAL A 42 -25.89 -0.62 17.73
C VAL A 42 -27.29 -0.22 17.31
N PHE A 43 -27.94 0.61 18.10
CA PHE A 43 -29.24 1.19 17.76
C PHE A 43 -29.01 2.59 17.19
N GLN A 44 -29.45 2.80 15.95
CA GLN A 44 -29.28 4.07 15.25
C GLN A 44 -30.60 4.83 15.18
N ASN A 45 -30.53 6.14 15.51
CA ASN A 45 -31.60 7.08 15.28
C ASN A 45 -31.01 8.39 14.71
N GLY A 46 -31.06 8.53 13.39
CA GLY A 46 -30.38 9.61 12.67
C GLY A 46 -28.85 9.55 12.91
N ASN A 47 -28.28 10.66 13.41
CA ASN A 47 -26.86 10.77 13.76
C ASN A 47 -26.55 10.32 15.20
N LYS A 48 -27.52 9.80 15.94
CA LYS A 48 -27.33 9.30 17.31
C LYS A 48 -27.27 7.77 17.28
N LEU A 49 -26.19 7.23 17.86
CA LEU A 49 -25.99 5.78 18.00
C LEU A 49 -25.98 5.43 19.49
N LYS A 50 -26.69 4.37 19.85
CA LYS A 50 -26.60 3.77 21.18
C LYS A 50 -25.96 2.41 21.03
N ILE A 51 -24.79 2.21 21.66
CA ILE A 51 -23.98 1.00 21.59
C ILE A 51 -24.12 0.27 22.91
N THR A 52 -24.42 -1.03 22.86
CA THR A 52 -24.58 -1.87 24.05
C THR A 52 -23.76 -3.16 23.90
N GLY A 53 -23.09 -3.57 24.96
CA GLY A 53 -22.22 -4.74 25.01
C GLY A 53 -21.25 -4.64 26.17
N HIS A 54 -20.20 -5.42 26.16
CA HIS A 54 -19.11 -5.37 27.15
C HIS A 54 -18.34 -4.05 27.03
N ASP A 55 -17.94 -3.44 28.13
CA ASP A 55 -17.38 -2.08 28.20
C ASP A 55 -16.19 -1.84 27.23
N GLU A 56 -15.25 -2.79 27.14
CA GLU A 56 -14.11 -2.70 26.21
C GLU A 56 -14.57 -2.78 24.74
N ASP A 57 -15.47 -3.72 24.43
CA ASP A 57 -16.01 -3.88 23.09
C ASP A 57 -16.83 -2.65 22.65
N VAL A 58 -17.59 -2.07 23.57
CA VAL A 58 -18.35 -0.82 23.36
C VAL A 58 -17.42 0.35 23.09
N LYS A 59 -16.30 0.45 23.82
CA LYS A 59 -15.29 1.50 23.58
C LYS A 59 -14.70 1.36 22.19
N LEU A 60 -14.19 0.18 21.82
CA LEU A 60 -13.60 -0.09 20.52
C LEU A 60 -14.60 0.11 19.37
N ALA A 61 -15.83 -0.38 19.52
CA ALA A 61 -16.88 -0.17 18.51
C ALA A 61 -17.22 1.32 18.33
N SER A 62 -17.28 2.09 19.45
CA SER A 62 -17.51 3.54 19.40
C SER A 62 -16.42 4.27 18.64
N ASP A 63 -15.16 3.91 18.84
CA ASP A 63 -14.02 4.55 18.19
C ASP A 63 -13.97 4.16 16.69
N ALA A 64 -14.27 2.90 16.34
CA ALA A 64 -14.41 2.47 14.96
C ALA A 64 -15.53 3.20 14.22
N LEU A 65 -16.71 3.35 14.85
CA LEU A 65 -17.86 4.06 14.25
C LEU A 65 -17.56 5.55 14.02
N LYS A 66 -16.84 6.21 14.93
CA LYS A 66 -16.39 7.61 14.74
C LYS A 66 -15.46 7.73 13.55
N LYS A 67 -14.38 6.93 13.51
CA LYS A 67 -13.40 6.93 12.41
C LYS A 67 -14.07 6.69 11.05
N LEU A 68 -14.99 5.73 10.97
CA LEU A 68 -15.71 5.43 9.73
C LEU A 68 -16.61 6.58 9.28
N TYR A 69 -17.29 7.26 10.22
CA TYR A 69 -18.11 8.42 9.89
C TYR A 69 -17.27 9.60 9.38
N GLU A 70 -16.15 9.89 10.02
CA GLU A 70 -15.19 10.91 9.57
C GLU A 70 -14.62 10.58 8.18
N ALA A 71 -14.28 9.32 7.94
CA ALA A 71 -13.80 8.86 6.62
C ALA A 71 -14.88 9.07 5.54
N ALA A 72 -16.14 8.71 5.83
CA ALA A 72 -17.28 8.94 4.93
C ALA A 72 -17.51 10.45 4.66
N GLY A 73 -17.30 11.30 5.68
CA GLY A 73 -17.37 12.76 5.57
C GLY A 73 -16.28 13.35 4.68
N LYS A 74 -15.08 12.77 4.70
CA LYS A 74 -13.94 13.11 3.83
C LYS A 74 -14.07 12.50 2.40
N GLY A 75 -15.20 11.85 2.09
CA GLY A 75 -15.48 11.28 0.76
C GLY A 75 -14.84 9.91 0.51
N VAL A 76 -14.34 9.23 1.55
CA VAL A 76 -13.81 7.87 1.43
C VAL A 76 -14.97 6.89 1.30
N GLU A 77 -14.88 5.99 0.32
CA GLU A 77 -15.85 4.90 0.16
C GLU A 77 -15.66 3.87 1.29
N ILE A 78 -16.75 3.54 1.98
CA ILE A 78 -16.74 2.55 3.06
C ILE A 78 -16.95 1.15 2.47
N THR A 79 -15.88 0.56 1.99
CA THR A 79 -15.83 -0.81 1.48
C THR A 79 -15.65 -1.82 2.62
N LYS A 80 -15.86 -3.11 2.34
CA LYS A 80 -15.54 -4.18 3.32
C LYS A 80 -14.08 -4.14 3.76
N GLU A 81 -13.19 -3.77 2.87
CA GLU A 81 -11.76 -3.61 3.13
C GLU A 81 -11.51 -2.45 4.10
N THR A 82 -12.14 -1.28 3.88
CA THR A 82 -12.07 -0.13 4.79
C THR A 82 -12.58 -0.49 6.19
N LEU A 83 -13.68 -1.27 6.28
CA LEU A 83 -14.22 -1.75 7.55
C LEU A 83 -13.24 -2.65 8.31
N HIS A 84 -12.65 -3.65 7.62
CA HIS A 84 -11.67 -4.55 8.24
C HIS A 84 -10.45 -3.80 8.78
N LEU A 85 -9.94 -2.86 8.03
CA LEU A 85 -8.79 -2.04 8.43
C LEU A 85 -9.09 -1.18 9.65
N CYS A 86 -10.21 -0.48 9.63
CA CYS A 86 -10.64 0.34 10.77
C CYS A 86 -10.79 -0.50 12.05
N ILE A 87 -11.33 -1.71 11.94
CA ILE A 87 -11.46 -2.64 13.07
C ILE A 87 -10.08 -3.08 13.57
N GLN A 88 -9.16 -3.38 12.68
CA GLN A 88 -7.80 -3.78 13.05
C GLN A 88 -7.06 -2.63 13.76
N GLU A 89 -7.11 -1.43 13.22
CA GLU A 89 -6.51 -0.23 13.82
C GLU A 89 -7.01 0.03 15.26
N VAL A 90 -8.33 -0.09 15.46
CA VAL A 90 -8.93 0.18 16.77
C VAL A 90 -8.60 -0.92 17.77
N LYS A 91 -8.50 -2.19 17.34
CA LYS A 91 -8.13 -3.31 18.23
C LYS A 91 -6.66 -3.29 18.65
N GLU A 92 -5.79 -2.72 17.83
CA GLU A 92 -4.34 -2.67 18.10
C GLU A 92 -3.91 -1.44 18.89
N ASP A 93 -4.88 -0.59 19.34
CA ASP A 93 -4.66 0.67 20.09
C ASP A 93 -3.59 1.59 19.46
N THR A 94 -3.45 1.48 18.14
CA THR A 94 -2.56 2.33 17.38
C THR A 94 -3.20 3.72 17.28
N SER A 95 -2.86 4.58 18.21
CA SER A 95 -3.26 6.00 18.24
C SER A 95 -2.71 6.68 16.97
N SER A 96 -3.53 6.72 15.93
CA SER A 96 -3.23 7.34 14.64
C SER A 96 -3.54 8.83 14.67
N GLN A 97 -3.02 9.59 15.65
CA GLN A 97 -3.29 11.02 15.75
C GLN A 97 -2.54 11.88 14.71
N ASP A 98 -1.50 11.35 14.03
CA ASP A 98 -0.64 12.15 13.14
C ASP A 98 -0.88 11.95 11.64
N TYR A 99 -1.87 11.15 11.19
CA TYR A 99 -1.96 10.72 9.80
C TYR A 99 -3.22 11.13 9.04
N GLU A 100 -4.11 11.89 9.67
CA GLU A 100 -5.46 12.18 9.15
C GLU A 100 -5.48 13.03 7.88
N ASP A 101 -4.41 13.77 7.57
CA ASP A 101 -4.40 14.75 6.49
C ASP A 101 -3.69 14.32 5.20
N ILE A 102 -3.07 13.12 5.19
CA ILE A 102 -2.37 12.66 3.99
C ILE A 102 -3.36 12.06 2.99
N ILE A 103 -3.60 12.77 1.90
CA ILE A 103 -4.43 12.30 0.79
C ILE A 103 -3.60 12.41 -0.49
N ILE A 104 -3.40 11.28 -1.19
CA ILE A 104 -2.83 11.26 -2.53
C ILE A 104 -3.99 11.32 -3.53
N LYS A 105 -4.00 12.33 -4.39
CA LYS A 105 -5.05 12.51 -5.39
C LYS A 105 -4.64 11.91 -6.72
N THR A 106 -5.40 10.95 -7.21
CA THR A 106 -5.26 10.41 -8.56
C THR A 106 -6.54 10.68 -9.37
N PRO A 107 -6.52 10.60 -10.70
CA PRO A 107 -7.69 10.91 -11.53
C PRO A 107 -8.94 10.11 -11.20
N LYS A 108 -8.81 8.85 -10.79
CA LYS A 108 -9.96 7.97 -10.49
C LYS A 108 -10.27 7.84 -9.01
N LYS A 109 -9.33 8.04 -8.11
CA LYS A 109 -9.54 7.85 -6.68
C LYS A 109 -8.61 8.68 -5.80
N SER A 110 -9.07 8.98 -4.60
CA SER A 110 -8.23 9.52 -3.53
C SER A 110 -7.75 8.37 -2.66
N ILE A 111 -6.45 8.33 -2.40
CA ILE A 111 -5.79 7.26 -1.65
C ILE A 111 -5.31 7.84 -0.33
N LYS A 112 -5.65 7.15 0.76
CA LYS A 112 -5.20 7.47 2.11
C LYS A 112 -4.31 6.35 2.64
N PRO A 113 -3.28 6.67 3.43
CA PRO A 113 -2.54 5.65 4.15
C PRO A 113 -3.46 4.90 5.11
N ARG A 114 -3.20 3.64 5.31
CA ARG A 114 -3.98 2.71 6.15
C ARG A 114 -3.23 2.29 7.41
N SER A 115 -1.95 2.64 7.51
CA SER A 115 -1.12 2.37 8.68
C SER A 115 -0.10 3.50 8.87
N THR A 116 0.46 3.53 10.08
CA THR A 116 1.57 4.43 10.45
C THR A 116 2.75 4.32 9.48
N ASN A 117 3.13 3.10 9.12
CA ASN A 117 4.27 2.89 8.23
C ASN A 117 3.96 3.33 6.80
N GLN A 118 2.71 3.16 6.32
CA GLN A 118 2.28 3.74 5.04
C GLN A 118 2.35 5.26 5.03
N SER A 119 1.97 5.93 6.13
CA SER A 119 2.07 7.38 6.26
C SER A 119 3.52 7.85 6.26
N LYS A 120 4.39 7.18 7.04
CA LYS A 120 5.83 7.46 7.04
C LYS A 120 6.45 7.27 5.67
N TYR A 121 6.03 6.23 4.94
CA TYR A 121 6.50 5.95 3.59
C TYR A 121 6.12 7.05 2.60
N ILE A 122 4.87 7.50 2.63
CA ILE A 122 4.39 8.62 1.79
C ILE A 122 5.17 9.89 2.11
N GLN A 123 5.37 10.21 3.39
CA GLN A 123 6.14 11.37 3.81
C GLN A 123 7.61 11.26 3.39
N SER A 124 8.22 10.10 3.58
CA SER A 124 9.59 9.83 3.14
C SER A 124 9.77 10.10 1.65
N ILE A 125 8.88 9.58 0.79
CA ILE A 125 8.94 9.79 -0.66
C ILE A 125 8.75 11.27 -1.04
N LYS A 126 7.97 12.02 -0.27
CA LYS A 126 7.76 13.46 -0.54
C LYS A 126 8.97 14.33 -0.15
N HIS A 127 9.84 13.85 0.74
CA HIS A 127 10.96 14.62 1.29
C HIS A 127 12.35 14.16 0.83
N ASN A 128 12.49 12.93 0.35
CA ASN A 128 13.79 12.39 -0.08
C ASN A 128 13.77 12.05 -1.58
N GLU A 129 14.93 12.15 -2.23
CA GLU A 129 15.07 11.80 -3.64
C GLU A 129 15.11 10.28 -3.86
N ILE A 130 15.70 9.52 -2.92
CA ILE A 130 15.78 8.06 -2.95
C ILE A 130 15.05 7.49 -1.73
N ASN A 131 14.19 6.50 -1.95
CA ASN A 131 13.40 5.91 -0.90
C ASN A 131 13.36 4.39 -1.02
N PHE A 132 13.63 3.71 0.09
CA PHE A 132 13.51 2.27 0.19
C PHE A 132 12.25 1.89 0.98
N GLY A 133 11.37 1.10 0.35
CA GLY A 133 10.19 0.50 0.96
C GLY A 133 10.42 -1.00 1.18
N ILE A 134 10.68 -1.42 2.42
CA ILE A 134 11.12 -2.78 2.74
C ILE A 134 10.08 -3.48 3.60
N GLY A 135 9.70 -4.70 3.26
CA GLY A 135 8.81 -5.52 4.07
C GLY A 135 7.89 -6.41 3.28
N PRO A 136 6.97 -7.14 3.96
CA PRO A 136 6.18 -8.21 3.36
C PRO A 136 5.31 -7.77 2.18
N ALA A 137 5.01 -8.72 1.29
CA ALA A 137 4.04 -8.52 0.23
C ALA A 137 2.66 -8.16 0.81
N GLY A 138 1.88 -7.32 0.09
CA GLY A 138 0.55 -6.90 0.52
C GLY A 138 0.51 -5.72 1.49
N THR A 139 1.64 -5.06 1.78
CA THR A 139 1.71 -3.85 2.61
C THR A 139 1.43 -2.56 1.84
N GLY A 140 1.18 -2.65 0.51
CA GLY A 140 0.82 -1.51 -0.33
C GLY A 140 1.98 -0.68 -0.86
N LYS A 141 3.24 -1.12 -0.71
CA LYS A 141 4.45 -0.38 -1.16
C LYS A 141 4.33 0.10 -2.61
N THR A 142 4.18 -0.83 -3.52
CA THR A 142 4.11 -0.55 -4.98
C THR A 142 2.89 0.28 -5.34
N PHE A 143 1.75 0.01 -4.69
CA PHE A 143 0.52 0.77 -4.89
C PHE A 143 0.66 2.24 -4.46
N LEU A 144 1.23 2.51 -3.28
CA LEU A 144 1.45 3.86 -2.79
C LEU A 144 2.52 4.61 -3.59
N ALA A 145 3.61 3.93 -3.97
CA ALA A 145 4.64 4.50 -4.84
C ALA A 145 4.05 4.91 -6.20
N MET A 146 3.21 4.06 -6.80
CA MET A 146 2.51 4.38 -8.06
C MET A 146 1.57 5.58 -7.90
N ALA A 147 0.83 5.66 -6.80
CA ALA A 147 -0.06 6.78 -6.53
C ALA A 147 0.70 8.10 -6.43
N LEU A 148 1.83 8.11 -5.74
CA LEU A 148 2.70 9.29 -5.63
C LEU A 148 3.36 9.63 -6.97
N ALA A 149 3.79 8.64 -7.74
CA ALA A 149 4.34 8.88 -9.07
C ALA A 149 3.32 9.60 -9.98
N ILE A 150 2.05 9.17 -9.93
CA ILE A 150 0.96 9.81 -10.67
C ILE A 150 0.69 11.23 -10.14
N GLU A 151 0.67 11.44 -8.81
CA GLU A 151 0.52 12.77 -8.21
C GLU A 151 1.65 13.70 -8.66
N PHE A 152 2.92 13.25 -8.61
CA PHE A 152 4.09 14.02 -9.04
C PHE A 152 4.05 14.37 -10.53
N LEU A 153 3.58 13.44 -11.37
CA LEU A 153 3.40 13.69 -12.80
C LEU A 153 2.28 14.73 -13.05
N LEU A 154 1.17 14.65 -12.34
CA LEU A 154 0.07 15.61 -12.44
C LEU A 154 0.47 17.00 -11.94
N ASP A 155 1.24 17.07 -10.87
CA ASP A 155 1.79 18.30 -10.29
C ASP A 155 2.98 18.85 -11.09
N LYS A 156 3.37 18.20 -12.20
CA LYS A 156 4.52 18.57 -13.04
C LYS A 156 5.86 18.64 -12.29
N LYS A 157 6.00 17.88 -11.20
CA LYS A 157 7.26 17.72 -10.48
C LYS A 157 8.23 16.82 -11.24
N VAL A 158 7.67 15.91 -12.04
CA VAL A 158 8.40 15.02 -12.95
C VAL A 158 7.71 15.03 -14.32
N GLU A 159 8.45 14.66 -15.34
CA GLU A 159 7.97 14.60 -16.73
C GLU A 159 7.65 13.15 -17.15
N LYS A 160 8.24 12.17 -16.45
CA LYS A 160 8.17 10.76 -16.80
C LYS A 160 8.04 9.87 -15.56
N ILE A 161 7.33 8.76 -15.72
CA ILE A 161 7.31 7.66 -14.75
C ILE A 161 8.01 6.47 -15.39
N VAL A 162 8.98 5.88 -14.68
CA VAL A 162 9.71 4.68 -15.13
C VAL A 162 9.50 3.57 -14.12
N LEU A 163 8.86 2.48 -14.55
CA LEU A 163 8.54 1.33 -13.74
C LEU A 163 9.50 0.19 -14.10
N ILE A 164 10.22 -0.28 -13.13
CA ILE A 164 11.31 -1.22 -13.34
C ILE A 164 11.10 -2.45 -12.45
N ARG A 165 11.34 -3.62 -13.02
CA ARG A 165 11.36 -4.87 -12.27
C ARG A 165 12.57 -5.70 -12.70
N PRO A 166 13.32 -6.32 -11.78
CA PRO A 166 14.31 -7.33 -12.13
C PRO A 166 13.61 -8.49 -12.82
N ALA A 167 14.12 -8.90 -13.96
CA ALA A 167 13.71 -10.15 -14.58
C ALA A 167 14.40 -11.30 -13.83
N VAL A 168 13.68 -11.97 -12.93
CA VAL A 168 14.19 -13.14 -12.22
C VAL A 168 13.51 -14.36 -12.79
N GLU A 169 14.29 -15.36 -13.16
CA GLU A 169 13.78 -16.69 -13.47
C GLU A 169 13.43 -17.42 -12.16
N ALA A 170 12.27 -17.10 -11.56
CA ALA A 170 11.75 -17.83 -10.41
C ALA A 170 11.30 -19.24 -10.83
N GLY A 171 12.25 -20.18 -10.89
CA GLY A 171 11.98 -21.58 -11.17
C GLY A 171 11.61 -21.93 -12.63
N GLU A 172 11.06 -20.98 -13.39
CA GLU A 172 10.79 -21.12 -14.83
C GLU A 172 11.81 -20.30 -15.61
N LYS A 173 12.67 -20.99 -16.32
CA LYS A 173 13.68 -20.34 -17.19
C LYS A 173 12.96 -19.52 -18.26
N LEU A 174 13.20 -18.21 -18.34
CA LEU A 174 12.71 -17.30 -19.39
C LEU A 174 12.90 -17.88 -20.81
N GLY A 175 13.82 -18.81 -20.96
CA GLY A 175 14.08 -19.56 -22.20
C GLY A 175 12.92 -20.43 -22.70
N PHE A 176 11.95 -20.80 -21.84
CA PHE A 176 10.81 -21.65 -22.24
C PHE A 176 9.59 -20.86 -22.72
N LEU A 177 9.52 -19.56 -22.49
CA LEU A 177 8.41 -18.75 -23.00
C LEU A 177 8.67 -18.37 -24.46
N PRO A 178 7.68 -18.56 -25.38
CA PRO A 178 7.80 -18.11 -26.76
C PRO A 178 7.75 -16.58 -26.84
N GLY A 179 8.46 -16.00 -27.80
CA GLY A 179 8.45 -14.55 -28.04
C GLY A 179 9.79 -13.86 -27.77
N ASP A 180 9.82 -12.56 -28.02
CA ASP A 180 10.98 -11.71 -27.71
C ASP A 180 11.12 -11.45 -26.19
N LEU A 181 12.19 -10.80 -25.77
CA LEU A 181 12.49 -10.58 -24.36
C LEU A 181 11.40 -9.73 -23.67
N SER A 182 10.80 -8.79 -24.39
CA SER A 182 9.74 -7.92 -23.85
C SER A 182 8.46 -8.70 -23.61
N GLN A 183 8.06 -9.58 -24.51
CA GLN A 183 6.90 -10.45 -24.37
C GLN A 183 7.06 -11.46 -23.22
N LYS A 184 8.28 -11.93 -22.98
CA LYS A 184 8.59 -12.86 -21.89
C LYS A 184 8.54 -12.19 -20.50
N VAL A 185 8.82 -10.90 -20.44
CA VAL A 185 8.84 -10.13 -19.17
C VAL A 185 7.46 -9.54 -18.84
N ASP A 186 6.59 -9.34 -19.83
CA ASP A 186 5.26 -8.72 -19.67
C ASP A 186 4.39 -9.33 -18.55
N PRO A 187 4.29 -10.67 -18.37
CA PRO A 187 3.54 -11.25 -17.27
C PRO A 187 3.98 -10.79 -15.87
N TYR A 188 5.27 -10.55 -15.69
CA TYR A 188 5.83 -10.10 -14.42
C TYR A 188 5.56 -8.62 -14.14
N LEU A 189 5.20 -7.85 -15.16
CA LEU A 189 4.90 -6.42 -15.06
C LEU A 189 3.41 -6.15 -14.82
N ARG A 190 2.53 -7.18 -14.94
CA ARG A 190 1.07 -7.04 -14.75
C ARG A 190 0.66 -6.33 -13.46
N PRO A 191 1.24 -6.62 -12.29
CA PRO A 191 0.86 -5.90 -11.06
C PRO A 191 1.06 -4.39 -11.13
N LEU A 192 2.04 -3.92 -11.90
CA LEU A 192 2.28 -2.49 -12.13
C LEU A 192 1.22 -1.88 -13.04
N TYR A 193 0.83 -2.59 -14.12
CA TYR A 193 -0.28 -2.19 -14.99
C TYR A 193 -1.59 -2.10 -14.20
N ASP A 194 -1.90 -3.12 -13.39
CA ASP A 194 -3.14 -3.17 -12.61
C ASP A 194 -3.23 -2.00 -11.63
N ALA A 195 -2.15 -1.67 -10.93
CA ALA A 195 -2.09 -0.52 -10.06
C ALA A 195 -2.33 0.80 -10.83
N MET A 196 -1.68 0.96 -11.97
CA MET A 196 -1.82 2.13 -12.83
C MET A 196 -3.26 2.28 -13.37
N TYR A 197 -3.85 1.19 -13.91
CA TYR A 197 -5.22 1.20 -14.45
C TYR A 197 -6.27 1.54 -13.39
N GLN A 198 -6.06 1.09 -12.16
CA GLN A 198 -6.93 1.45 -11.05
C GLN A 198 -6.92 2.95 -10.72
N MET A 199 -5.83 3.64 -10.96
CA MET A 199 -5.62 5.05 -10.57
C MET A 199 -5.95 6.05 -11.66
N ILE A 200 -5.62 5.75 -12.90
CA ILE A 200 -5.81 6.66 -14.04
C ILE A 200 -6.73 6.11 -15.13
N GLY A 201 -7.05 4.82 -15.09
CA GLY A 201 -7.88 4.12 -16.06
C GLY A 201 -7.11 3.64 -17.28
N PHE A 202 -7.69 2.65 -17.96
CA PHE A 202 -7.05 1.95 -19.07
C PHE A 202 -6.67 2.88 -20.23
N GLU A 203 -7.65 3.60 -20.81
CA GLU A 203 -7.42 4.46 -21.99
C GLU A 203 -6.37 5.54 -21.76
N LYS A 204 -6.38 6.17 -20.57
CA LYS A 204 -5.40 7.22 -20.24
C LYS A 204 -4.03 6.62 -20.01
N SER A 205 -3.94 5.42 -19.42
CA SER A 205 -2.68 4.71 -19.23
C SER A 205 -2.04 4.35 -20.56
N GLU A 206 -2.80 3.73 -21.47
CA GLU A 206 -2.33 3.41 -22.83
C GLU A 206 -1.81 4.65 -23.57
N ARG A 207 -2.54 5.77 -23.47
CA ARG A 207 -2.12 7.04 -24.11
C ARG A 207 -0.81 7.55 -23.54
N LEU A 208 -0.58 7.43 -22.23
CA LEU A 208 0.65 7.88 -21.58
C LEU A 208 1.82 6.95 -21.90
N MET A 209 1.58 5.66 -22.01
CA MET A 209 2.58 4.68 -22.43
C MET A 209 2.97 4.87 -23.90
N ASN A 210 2.00 5.05 -24.81
CA ASN A 210 2.27 5.31 -26.22
C ASN A 210 3.03 6.62 -26.48
N ARG A 211 2.99 7.56 -25.53
CA ARG A 211 3.78 8.80 -25.54
C ARG A 211 5.10 8.69 -24.78
N GLU A 212 5.42 7.51 -24.28
CA GLU A 212 6.60 7.25 -23.44
C GLU A 212 6.69 8.13 -22.18
N ILE A 213 5.55 8.69 -21.73
CA ILE A 213 5.46 9.42 -20.46
C ILE A 213 5.44 8.42 -19.29
N ILE A 214 4.87 7.24 -19.51
CA ILE A 214 4.99 6.10 -18.58
C ILE A 214 5.70 4.99 -19.34
N GLU A 215 6.83 4.56 -18.82
CA GLU A 215 7.63 3.47 -19.36
C GLU A 215 7.67 2.32 -18.36
N ILE A 216 7.45 1.10 -18.84
CA ILE A 216 7.58 -0.12 -18.04
C ILE A 216 8.66 -0.97 -18.70
N ALA A 217 9.73 -1.28 -17.97
CA ALA A 217 10.88 -1.94 -18.55
C ALA A 217 11.59 -2.87 -17.55
N PRO A 218 12.21 -3.96 -18.03
CA PRO A 218 13.11 -4.75 -17.21
C PRO A 218 14.35 -3.96 -16.82
N LEU A 219 14.91 -4.27 -15.65
CA LEU A 219 16.09 -3.61 -15.10
C LEU A 219 17.27 -3.57 -16.09
N ALA A 220 17.45 -4.61 -16.87
CA ALA A 220 18.55 -4.69 -17.84
C ALA A 220 18.56 -3.54 -18.87
N TYR A 221 17.38 -2.97 -19.18
CA TYR A 221 17.24 -1.87 -20.14
C TYR A 221 17.65 -0.50 -19.57
N MET A 222 17.97 -0.44 -18.29
CA MET A 222 18.43 0.79 -17.64
C MET A 222 19.94 1.05 -17.84
N ARG A 223 20.68 0.05 -18.31
CA ARG A 223 22.12 0.18 -18.50
C ARG A 223 22.47 1.26 -19.53
N GLY A 224 23.37 2.16 -19.19
CA GLY A 224 23.81 3.25 -20.08
C GLY A 224 22.86 4.43 -20.17
N ARG A 225 21.75 4.43 -19.46
CA ARG A 225 20.78 5.54 -19.42
C ARG A 225 21.06 6.50 -18.26
N THR A 226 20.59 7.72 -18.40
CA THR A 226 20.44 8.69 -17.31
C THR A 226 18.97 9.12 -17.28
N LEU A 227 18.32 8.96 -16.14
CA LEU A 227 16.90 9.24 -15.97
C LEU A 227 16.75 10.60 -15.29
N ASN A 228 16.52 11.65 -16.07
CA ASN A 228 16.26 13.01 -15.58
C ASN A 228 14.75 13.26 -15.47
N ASN A 229 14.35 14.16 -14.56
CA ASN A 229 12.97 14.60 -14.37
C ASN A 229 11.97 13.44 -14.29
N SER A 230 12.36 12.34 -13.66
CA SER A 230 11.62 11.08 -13.68
C SER A 230 11.25 10.62 -12.28
N PHE A 231 10.07 10.05 -12.13
CA PHE A 231 9.73 9.26 -10.96
C PHE A 231 9.97 7.77 -11.29
N ILE A 232 10.90 7.17 -10.61
CA ILE A 232 11.40 5.83 -10.91
C ILE A 232 10.94 4.88 -9.81
N ILE A 233 10.27 3.79 -10.16
CA ILE A 233 9.86 2.75 -9.22
C ILE A 233 10.58 1.46 -9.62
N MET A 234 11.40 0.91 -8.72
CA MET A 234 11.91 -0.44 -8.83
C MET A 234 11.14 -1.34 -7.86
N ASP A 235 10.41 -2.32 -8.40
CA ASP A 235 9.66 -3.31 -7.62
C ASP A 235 10.41 -4.65 -7.59
N GLU A 236 10.18 -5.47 -6.56
CA GLU A 236 10.85 -6.77 -6.32
C GLU A 236 12.39 -6.66 -6.30
N SER A 237 12.87 -5.56 -5.75
CA SER A 237 14.30 -5.21 -5.78
C SER A 237 15.21 -6.15 -4.98
N GLN A 238 14.65 -6.99 -4.08
CA GLN A 238 15.39 -8.04 -3.38
C GLN A 238 16.03 -9.06 -4.36
N ASN A 239 15.48 -9.14 -5.57
CA ASN A 239 15.93 -10.03 -6.62
C ASN A 239 16.96 -9.39 -7.57
N THR A 240 17.60 -8.30 -7.15
CA THR A 240 18.78 -7.74 -7.83
C THR A 240 20.07 -8.25 -7.22
N THR A 241 21.13 -8.36 -8.01
CA THR A 241 22.48 -8.51 -7.49
C THR A 241 23.03 -7.15 -7.01
N THR A 242 24.10 -7.14 -6.24
CA THR A 242 24.77 -5.90 -5.79
C THR A 242 25.18 -5.02 -6.98
N GLU A 243 25.72 -5.61 -8.05
CA GLU A 243 26.11 -4.89 -9.25
C GLU A 243 24.89 -4.29 -9.98
N GLN A 244 23.78 -5.01 -10.04
CA GLN A 244 22.54 -4.52 -10.64
C GLN A 244 21.94 -3.36 -9.85
N MET A 245 21.92 -3.46 -8.51
CA MET A 245 21.45 -2.38 -7.64
C MET A 245 22.32 -1.13 -7.78
N LYS A 246 23.65 -1.28 -7.72
CA LYS A 246 24.60 -0.20 -7.95
C LYS A 246 24.42 0.43 -9.33
N MET A 247 24.31 -0.40 -10.38
CA MET A 247 24.05 0.06 -11.74
C MET A 247 22.76 0.91 -11.80
N PHE A 248 21.70 0.47 -11.17
CA PHE A 248 20.42 1.17 -11.15
C PHE A 248 20.51 2.51 -10.40
N LEU A 249 21.00 2.50 -9.16
CA LEU A 249 21.08 3.72 -8.33
C LEU A 249 21.90 4.82 -9.02
N THR A 250 22.90 4.43 -9.82
CA THR A 250 23.71 5.38 -10.61
C THR A 250 23.04 5.84 -11.91
N ARG A 251 21.79 5.45 -12.19
CA ARG A 251 21.00 5.96 -13.34
C ARG A 251 20.20 7.20 -12.99
N MET A 252 20.04 7.53 -11.72
CA MET A 252 19.34 8.74 -11.32
C MET A 252 20.00 9.98 -11.90
N GLY A 253 19.18 10.79 -12.55
CA GLY A 253 19.56 12.09 -13.05
C GLY A 253 18.93 13.22 -12.24
N PHE A 254 19.17 14.45 -12.64
CA PHE A 254 18.66 15.63 -11.95
C PHE A 254 17.10 15.70 -12.01
N GLY A 255 16.49 16.18 -10.93
CA GLY A 255 15.04 16.35 -10.84
C GLY A 255 14.28 15.02 -10.75
N SER A 256 14.96 13.92 -10.39
CA SER A 256 14.35 12.60 -10.33
C SER A 256 14.17 12.10 -8.89
N TYR A 257 13.16 11.26 -8.72
CA TYR A 257 12.84 10.54 -7.48
C TYR A 257 12.87 9.05 -7.77
N ALA A 258 13.49 8.28 -6.86
CA ALA A 258 13.53 6.82 -6.96
C ALA A 258 12.88 6.18 -5.73
N VAL A 259 12.04 5.19 -5.97
CA VAL A 259 11.40 4.37 -4.96
C VAL A 259 11.75 2.91 -5.21
N ILE A 260 12.47 2.31 -4.27
CA ILE A 260 13.00 0.95 -4.35
C ILE A 260 12.22 0.06 -3.37
N ASN A 261 11.35 -0.79 -3.89
CA ASN A 261 10.51 -1.67 -3.11
C ASN A 261 11.00 -3.11 -3.14
N GLY A 262 10.96 -3.77 -1.98
CA GLY A 262 11.31 -5.19 -1.90
C GLY A 262 10.93 -5.85 -0.59
N ASP A 263 11.05 -7.17 -0.60
CA ASP A 263 10.81 -8.05 0.55
C ASP A 263 12.05 -8.93 0.79
N LEU A 264 12.80 -8.62 1.84
CA LEU A 264 14.01 -9.37 2.19
C LEU A 264 13.76 -10.83 2.60
N THR A 265 12.49 -11.22 2.81
CA THR A 265 12.11 -12.60 3.11
C THR A 265 11.83 -13.42 1.85
N GLN A 266 11.67 -12.77 0.67
CA GLN A 266 11.31 -13.39 -0.60
C GLN A 266 12.43 -13.22 -1.64
N ILE A 267 13.64 -13.63 -1.29
CA ILE A 267 14.79 -13.55 -2.19
C ILE A 267 14.85 -14.83 -3.02
N ASP A 268 14.61 -14.71 -4.33
CA ASP A 268 14.62 -15.82 -5.29
C ASP A 268 15.97 -15.99 -6.01
N LEU A 269 16.99 -15.25 -5.58
CA LEU A 269 18.35 -15.38 -6.12
C LEU A 269 18.99 -16.72 -5.73
N PRO A 270 19.90 -17.26 -6.55
CA PRO A 270 20.72 -18.40 -6.17
C PRO A 270 21.44 -18.16 -4.83
N LYS A 271 21.55 -19.23 -4.01
CA LYS A 271 22.09 -19.13 -2.62
C LYS A 271 23.47 -18.49 -2.48
N ASN A 272 24.26 -18.50 -3.54
CA ASN A 272 25.61 -17.93 -3.61
C ASN A 272 25.61 -16.46 -4.09
N ILE A 273 24.45 -15.86 -4.40
CA ILE A 273 24.36 -14.48 -4.86
C ILE A 273 23.74 -13.63 -3.75
N TYR A 274 24.45 -12.57 -3.37
CA TYR A 274 23.96 -11.63 -2.36
C TYR A 274 22.94 -10.67 -2.95
N SER A 275 21.85 -10.42 -2.22
CA SER A 275 20.82 -9.50 -2.65
C SER A 275 21.31 -8.06 -2.64
N GLY A 276 21.15 -7.38 -3.78
CA GLY A 276 21.52 -5.98 -3.92
C GLY A 276 20.65 -5.05 -3.06
N LEU A 277 19.39 -5.41 -2.79
CA LEU A 277 18.57 -4.66 -1.84
C LEU A 277 19.16 -4.75 -0.43
N LYS A 278 19.54 -5.94 0.01
CA LYS A 278 20.13 -6.13 1.33
C LYS A 278 21.43 -5.35 1.47
N ASP A 279 22.31 -5.45 0.48
CA ASP A 279 23.56 -4.69 0.41
C ASP A 279 23.34 -3.17 0.46
N ALA A 280 22.38 -2.67 -0.32
CA ALA A 280 22.05 -1.24 -0.35
C ALA A 280 21.49 -0.73 0.99
N VAL A 281 20.68 -1.54 1.68
CA VAL A 281 20.17 -1.20 3.02
C VAL A 281 21.29 -1.11 4.03
N ASP A 282 22.20 -2.08 4.03
CA ASP A 282 23.32 -2.12 4.97
C ASP A 282 24.32 -0.97 4.73
N LEU A 283 24.50 -0.57 3.46
CA LEU A 283 25.46 0.45 3.05
C LEU A 283 24.93 1.89 3.17
N LEU A 284 23.66 2.12 2.84
CA LEU A 284 23.12 3.46 2.62
C LEU A 284 22.21 3.94 3.77
N ASP A 285 21.92 3.10 4.78
CA ASP A 285 21.09 3.52 5.93
C ASP A 285 21.79 4.67 6.68
N GLY A 286 21.04 5.74 6.95
CA GLY A 286 21.57 6.96 7.56
C GLY A 286 22.24 7.94 6.59
N THR A 287 22.27 7.66 5.29
CA THR A 287 22.75 8.62 4.28
C THR A 287 21.72 9.72 4.06
N ASP A 288 22.17 10.98 4.11
CA ASP A 288 21.31 12.14 3.89
C ASP A 288 20.67 12.13 2.48
N GLY A 289 19.39 12.47 2.38
CA GLY A 289 18.62 12.41 1.13
C GLY A 289 18.10 11.01 0.76
N ILE A 290 18.39 9.96 1.55
CA ILE A 290 17.91 8.60 1.35
C ILE A 290 16.97 8.20 2.49
N GLY A 291 15.72 7.90 2.17
CA GLY A 291 14.72 7.48 3.13
C GLY A 291 14.55 5.96 3.19
N PHE A 292 14.37 5.43 4.40
CA PHE A 292 14.07 4.01 4.62
C PHE A 292 12.77 3.84 5.39
N THR A 293 11.84 3.07 4.85
CA THR A 293 10.60 2.69 5.53
C THR A 293 10.51 1.17 5.62
N ARG A 294 10.41 0.67 6.86
CA ARG A 294 10.28 -0.76 7.12
C ARG A 294 8.82 -1.09 7.47
N PHE A 295 8.21 -1.91 6.65
CA PHE A 295 6.87 -2.46 6.87
C PHE A 295 6.97 -3.79 7.62
N ASN A 296 5.91 -4.14 8.33
CA ASN A 296 5.81 -5.39 9.08
C ASN A 296 4.49 -6.11 8.78
N SER A 297 4.25 -7.25 9.41
CA SER A 297 3.04 -8.07 9.21
C SER A 297 1.73 -7.33 9.55
N LYS A 298 1.77 -6.32 10.42
CA LYS A 298 0.60 -5.51 10.78
C LYS A 298 0.15 -4.58 9.67
N ASP A 299 1.07 -4.18 8.78
CA ASP A 299 0.78 -3.34 7.62
C ASP A 299 0.15 -4.13 6.46
N VAL A 300 0.09 -5.47 6.55
CA VAL A 300 -0.43 -6.34 5.49
C VAL A 300 -1.94 -6.22 5.39
N VAL A 301 -2.40 -5.73 4.24
CA VAL A 301 -3.82 -5.63 3.88
C VAL A 301 -4.19 -6.85 3.06
N ARG A 302 -4.79 -7.85 3.70
CA ARG A 302 -5.23 -9.08 3.03
C ARG A 302 -6.65 -9.44 3.42
N HIS A 303 -7.33 -10.15 2.53
CA HIS A 303 -8.62 -10.74 2.85
C HIS A 303 -8.48 -11.66 4.09
N PRO A 304 -9.39 -11.61 5.08
CA PRO A 304 -9.27 -12.39 6.33
C PRO A 304 -9.04 -13.88 6.13
N LEU A 305 -9.63 -14.47 5.09
CA LEU A 305 -9.42 -15.87 4.74
C LEU A 305 -8.00 -16.12 4.23
N VAL A 306 -7.43 -15.18 3.44
CA VAL A 306 -6.05 -15.29 2.95
C VAL A 306 -5.06 -15.21 4.12
N LYS A 307 -5.31 -14.35 5.12
CA LYS A 307 -4.52 -14.30 6.35
C LYS A 307 -4.51 -15.66 7.05
N LYS A 308 -5.69 -16.27 7.25
CA LYS A 308 -5.79 -17.61 7.87
C LYS A 308 -5.06 -18.70 7.09
N ILE A 309 -5.07 -18.61 5.75
CA ILE A 309 -4.35 -19.57 4.90
C ILE A 309 -2.84 -19.40 5.12
N VAL A 310 -2.32 -18.18 5.08
CA VAL A 310 -0.89 -17.91 5.30
C VAL A 310 -0.47 -18.38 6.70
N ASP A 311 -1.21 -17.98 7.75
CA ASP A 311 -0.93 -18.39 9.13
C ASP A 311 -0.90 -19.92 9.30
N ALA A 312 -1.73 -20.66 8.54
CA ALA A 312 -1.73 -22.13 8.58
C ALA A 312 -0.49 -22.74 7.91
N TYR A 313 -0.02 -22.15 6.79
CA TYR A 313 1.20 -22.61 6.14
C TYR A 313 2.46 -22.27 6.96
N ASP A 314 2.52 -21.09 7.55
CA ASP A 314 3.65 -20.66 8.39
C ASP A 314 3.81 -21.57 9.62
N LYS A 315 2.72 -21.91 10.31
CA LYS A 315 2.73 -22.87 11.44
C LYS A 315 3.29 -24.25 11.03
N ARG A 316 2.92 -24.71 9.83
CA ARG A 316 3.42 -26.01 9.35
C ARG A 316 4.92 -25.99 9.04
N LEU A 317 5.48 -24.84 8.66
CA LEU A 317 6.92 -24.67 8.43
C LEU A 317 7.71 -24.59 9.73
N GLU A 318 7.10 -24.08 10.81
CA GLU A 318 7.73 -24.03 12.15
C GLU A 318 7.71 -25.42 12.86
N GLU A 319 6.78 -26.31 12.48
CA GLU A 319 6.64 -27.67 13.04
C GLU A 319 7.53 -28.72 12.35
N ASN A 320 8.16 -28.40 11.21
CA ASN A 320 9.09 -29.24 10.46
C ASN A 320 10.54 -28.72 10.54
#